data_3603dd14255d87367deb4e4778ed9cb4
#
_entry.id   3603dd14255d87367deb4e4778ed9cb4
#
_cell.length_a   1.000
_cell.length_b   1.000
_cell.length_c   1.000
_cell.angle_alpha   90.00
_cell.angle_beta   90.00
_cell.angle_gamma   90.00
#
_symmetry.space_group_name_H-M   'P 1'
#
loop_
_entity.id
_entity.type
_entity.pdbx_description
1 polymer ?
#
loop_
_entity_poly.entity_id
_entity_poly.type
_entity_poly.pdbx_seq_one_letter_code
_entity_poly.pdbx_strand_id
1 'polypeptide(L)'
;VLERRKQILSTLADEIDFTWQYYSLQKIRFGDRIELTTAIDPALRNWRIPAMSLQTLVENALKHNRITSCNPLHIRIRTEGESLLIENNFTPRSEGNAESLGVGLERIRSVYRFYTEENISIASDSGTFRCRLPLLPPEK
;
A
#
# COMPACT_ATOMS: atom_id res chain seq x y z
N VAL A 1 -1.84 -13.04 -21.91
CA VAL A 1 -2.95 -12.10 -21.77
C VAL A 1 -4.06 -12.69 -20.92
N LEU A 2 -4.47 -13.92 -21.21
CA LEU A 2 -5.46 -14.62 -20.39
C LEU A 2 -4.95 -14.88 -18.97
N GLU A 3 -3.66 -15.12 -18.85
CA GLU A 3 -3.03 -15.38 -17.58
C GLU A 3 -3.07 -14.14 -16.66
N ARG A 4 -2.90 -12.95 -17.22
CA ARG A 4 -2.97 -11.71 -16.46
C ARG A 4 -4.35 -11.47 -15.86
N ARG A 5 -5.40 -11.90 -16.55
CA ARG A 5 -6.76 -11.75 -16.04
C ARG A 5 -7.01 -12.62 -14.82
N LYS A 6 -6.23 -13.69 -14.66
CA LYS A 6 -6.37 -14.61 -13.54
C LYS A 6 -5.51 -14.25 -12.36
N GLN A 7 -4.61 -13.26 -12.53
CA GLN A 7 -3.73 -12.84 -11.43
C GLN A 7 -4.46 -11.87 -10.53
N ILE A 8 -5.19 -12.42 -9.60
CA ILE A 8 -5.85 -11.64 -8.55
C ILE A 8 -4.87 -11.35 -7.44
N LEU A 9 -3.90 -12.25 -7.23
CA LEU A 9 -2.85 -12.11 -6.24
C LEU A 9 -1.51 -11.86 -6.93
N SER A 10 -0.65 -11.14 -6.25
CA SER A 10 0.70 -10.82 -6.73
C SER A 10 1.69 -11.13 -5.60
N THR A 11 2.93 -11.49 -5.96
CA THR A 11 3.94 -11.70 -4.92
C THR A 11 4.35 -10.37 -4.30
N LEU A 12 4.79 -10.45 -3.05
CA LEU A 12 5.27 -9.26 -2.36
C LEU A 12 6.43 -8.62 -3.13
N ALA A 13 7.35 -9.44 -3.67
CA ALA A 13 8.48 -8.93 -4.45
C ALA A 13 8.01 -8.08 -5.64
N ASP A 14 7.04 -8.58 -6.41
CA ASP A 14 6.53 -7.86 -7.57
C ASP A 14 5.82 -6.58 -7.15
N GLU A 15 5.03 -6.63 -6.08
CA GLU A 15 4.32 -5.44 -5.59
C GLU A 15 5.28 -4.36 -5.14
N ILE A 16 6.36 -4.74 -4.47
CA ILE A 16 7.38 -3.80 -4.03
C ILE A 16 8.08 -3.17 -5.24
N ASP A 17 8.43 -3.98 -6.25
CA ASP A 17 9.06 -3.46 -7.46
C ASP A 17 8.17 -2.47 -8.19
N PHE A 18 6.90 -2.79 -8.38
CA PHE A 18 5.94 -1.89 -9.01
C PHE A 18 5.77 -0.61 -8.20
N THR A 19 5.75 -0.72 -6.88
CA THR A 19 5.60 0.43 -5.99
C THR A 19 6.80 1.37 -6.15
N TRP A 20 8.03 0.84 -6.21
CA TRP A 20 9.21 1.65 -6.41
C TRP A 20 9.21 2.33 -7.77
N GLN A 21 8.74 1.64 -8.82
CA GLN A 21 8.62 2.25 -10.15
C GLN A 21 7.62 3.40 -10.14
N TYR A 22 6.47 3.18 -9.52
CA TYR A 22 5.46 4.23 -9.40
C TYR A 22 5.98 5.42 -8.61
N TYR A 23 6.63 5.15 -7.48
CA TYR A 23 7.24 6.18 -6.65
C TYR A 23 8.26 6.99 -7.43
N SER A 24 9.11 6.33 -8.22
CA SER A 24 10.14 7.01 -9.01
C SER A 24 9.54 8.00 -9.98
N LEU A 25 8.41 7.66 -10.60
CA LEU A 25 7.69 8.58 -11.47
C LEU A 25 7.12 9.76 -10.69
N GLN A 26 6.54 9.51 -9.53
CA GLN A 26 5.99 10.57 -8.69
C GLN A 26 7.09 11.47 -8.13
N LYS A 27 8.26 10.92 -7.89
CA LYS A 27 9.42 11.67 -7.40
C LYS A 27 9.84 12.78 -8.38
N ILE A 28 9.65 12.56 -9.67
CA ILE A 28 9.91 13.59 -10.68
C ILE A 28 9.04 14.82 -10.43
N ARG A 29 7.78 14.58 -10.08
CA ARG A 29 6.82 15.66 -9.85
C ARG A 29 6.97 16.29 -8.46
N PHE A 30 7.14 15.49 -7.43
CA PHE A 30 7.13 15.97 -6.04
C PHE A 30 8.50 16.30 -5.48
N GLY A 31 9.57 15.76 -6.07
CA GLY A 31 10.93 16.00 -5.57
C GLY A 31 11.10 15.54 -4.13
N ASP A 32 11.70 16.39 -3.31
CA ASP A 32 11.98 16.07 -1.91
C ASP A 32 10.75 16.08 -1.00
N ARG A 33 9.59 16.39 -1.55
CA ARG A 33 8.36 16.43 -0.76
C ARG A 33 7.76 15.05 -0.50
N ILE A 34 8.28 14.00 -1.13
CA ILE A 34 7.86 12.63 -0.85
C ILE A 34 9.07 11.75 -0.62
N GLU A 35 8.89 10.74 0.23
CA GLU A 35 9.94 9.77 0.52
C GLU A 35 9.30 8.41 0.77
N LEU A 36 9.90 7.37 0.22
CA LEU A 36 9.47 5.98 0.43
C LEU A 36 10.60 5.18 1.04
N THR A 37 10.31 4.43 2.09
CA THR A 37 11.25 3.48 2.65
C THR A 37 10.59 2.12 2.73
N THR A 38 11.38 1.07 2.51
CA THR A 38 10.89 -0.30 2.59
C THR A 38 11.83 -1.14 3.43
N ALA A 39 11.28 -2.07 4.21
CA ALA A 39 12.04 -3.00 5.02
C ALA A 39 11.31 -4.34 4.98
N ILE A 40 11.70 -5.19 4.04
CA ILE A 40 10.99 -6.43 3.73
C ILE A 40 11.84 -7.62 4.12
N ASP A 41 11.25 -8.55 4.88
CA ASP A 41 11.90 -9.81 5.20
C ASP A 41 12.06 -10.62 3.91
N PRO A 42 13.31 -10.97 3.51
CA PRO A 42 13.52 -11.74 2.28
C PRO A 42 12.79 -13.09 2.25
N ALA A 43 12.51 -13.67 3.42
CA ALA A 43 11.80 -14.94 3.49
C ALA A 43 10.34 -14.81 3.04
N LEU A 44 9.80 -13.60 2.99
CA LEU A 44 8.40 -13.38 2.64
C LEU A 44 8.20 -12.85 1.22
N ARG A 45 9.27 -12.75 0.42
CA ARG A 45 9.20 -12.18 -0.94
C ARG A 45 8.20 -12.89 -1.84
N ASN A 46 8.02 -14.20 -1.67
CA ASN A 46 7.11 -14.98 -2.52
C ASN A 46 5.71 -15.13 -1.92
N TRP A 47 5.49 -14.56 -0.75
CA TRP A 47 4.15 -14.49 -0.19
C TRP A 47 3.34 -13.50 -1.03
N ARG A 48 2.03 -13.57 -0.93
CA ARG A 48 1.16 -12.88 -1.88
C ARG A 48 0.18 -11.94 -1.19
N ILE A 49 -0.21 -10.92 -1.91
CA ILE A 49 -1.25 -9.97 -1.51
C ILE A 49 -2.12 -9.70 -2.74
N PRO A 50 -3.30 -9.09 -2.56
CA PRO A 50 -4.11 -8.72 -3.73
C PRO A 50 -3.31 -7.82 -4.68
N ALA A 51 -3.38 -8.13 -5.96
CA ALA A 51 -2.64 -7.39 -6.98
C ALA A 51 -2.97 -5.90 -6.92
N MET A 52 -1.95 -5.07 -7.03
CA MET A 52 -2.04 -3.60 -7.02
C MET A 52 -2.38 -3.00 -5.65
N SER A 53 -2.36 -3.80 -4.58
CA SER A 53 -2.68 -3.29 -3.23
C SER A 53 -1.75 -2.17 -2.80
N LEU A 54 -0.44 -2.38 -2.93
CA LEU A 54 0.53 -1.39 -2.49
C LEU A 54 0.45 -0.11 -3.31
N GLN A 55 0.33 -0.24 -4.62
CA GLN A 55 0.20 0.93 -5.47
C GLN A 55 -1.04 1.73 -5.11
N THR A 56 -2.16 1.04 -4.88
CA THR A 56 -3.39 1.70 -4.46
C THR A 56 -3.19 2.50 -3.17
N LEU A 57 -2.52 1.91 -2.18
CA LEU A 57 -2.29 2.58 -0.90
C LEU A 57 -1.33 3.76 -1.04
N VAL A 58 -0.30 3.63 -1.87
CA VAL A 58 0.61 4.74 -2.14
C VAL A 58 -0.09 5.87 -2.88
N GLU A 59 -0.92 5.54 -3.88
CA GLU A 59 -1.72 6.53 -4.59
C GLU A 59 -2.65 7.28 -3.63
N ASN A 60 -3.28 6.55 -2.72
CA ASN A 60 -4.15 7.17 -1.72
C ASN A 60 -3.39 8.12 -0.82
N ALA A 61 -2.18 7.73 -0.40
CA ALA A 61 -1.35 8.62 0.43
C ALA A 61 -1.02 9.91 -0.30
N LEU A 62 -0.68 9.82 -1.58
CA LEU A 62 -0.37 11.01 -2.38
C LEU A 62 -1.60 11.89 -2.61
N LYS A 63 -2.75 11.26 -2.79
CA LYS A 63 -3.98 11.94 -3.17
C LYS A 63 -4.67 12.64 -1.99
N HIS A 64 -4.63 12.01 -0.82
CA HIS A 64 -5.41 12.47 0.33
C HIS A 64 -4.62 13.28 1.35
N ASN A 65 -3.32 13.47 1.13
CA ASN A 65 -2.49 14.26 2.02
C ASN A 65 -2.15 15.61 1.44
N ARG A 66 -2.01 16.60 2.31
CA ARG A 66 -1.45 17.88 1.95
C ARG A 66 0.07 17.74 2.00
N ILE A 67 0.71 17.85 0.86
CA ILE A 67 2.14 17.60 0.71
C ILE A 67 2.84 18.93 0.38
N THR A 68 3.74 19.36 1.25
CA THR A 68 4.48 20.61 1.08
C THR A 68 5.94 20.39 1.47
N SER A 69 6.80 21.36 1.16
CA SER A 69 8.19 21.32 1.58
C SER A 69 8.35 21.30 3.10
N CYS A 70 7.43 21.96 3.81
CA CYS A 70 7.44 22.00 5.26
C CYS A 70 6.79 20.79 5.89
N ASN A 71 6.01 20.05 5.13
CA ASN A 71 5.30 18.84 5.58
C ASN A 71 5.37 17.78 4.50
N PRO A 72 6.56 17.21 4.29
CA PRO A 72 6.71 16.17 3.26
C PRO A 72 6.01 14.90 3.67
N LEU A 73 5.60 14.11 2.67
CA LEU A 73 4.96 12.83 2.88
C LEU A 73 6.03 11.74 2.96
N HIS A 74 6.02 10.98 4.02
CA HIS A 74 6.92 9.84 4.19
C HIS A 74 6.08 8.56 4.28
N ILE A 75 6.30 7.65 3.34
CA ILE A 75 5.62 6.38 3.28
C ILE A 75 6.59 5.28 3.68
N ARG A 76 6.20 4.44 4.62
CA ARG A 76 7.01 3.33 5.11
C ARG A 76 6.26 2.02 4.90
N ILE A 77 6.94 1.07 4.29
CA ILE A 77 6.40 -0.26 4.05
C ILE A 77 7.35 -1.28 4.67
N ARG A 78 6.84 -2.11 5.56
CA ARG A 78 7.67 -3.12 6.20
C ARG A 78 6.87 -4.39 6.49
N THR A 79 7.58 -5.50 6.58
CA THR A 79 6.98 -6.75 7.06
C THR A 79 7.00 -6.76 8.57
N GLU A 80 5.96 -7.35 9.16
CA GLU A 80 5.86 -7.55 10.60
C GLU A 80 5.17 -8.88 10.81
N GLY A 81 5.91 -9.90 11.25
CA GLY A 81 5.40 -11.26 11.27
C GLY A 81 5.01 -11.67 9.86
N GLU A 82 3.84 -12.23 9.70
CA GLU A 82 3.30 -12.62 8.38
C GLU A 82 2.33 -11.58 7.85
N SER A 83 2.61 -10.33 8.14
CA SER A 83 1.81 -9.20 7.67
C SER A 83 2.69 -8.14 7.03
N LEU A 84 2.08 -7.34 6.19
CA LEU A 84 2.73 -6.17 5.60
C LEU A 84 2.10 -4.93 6.22
N LEU A 85 2.94 -4.04 6.73
CA LEU A 85 2.48 -2.81 7.36
C LEU A 85 2.87 -1.63 6.49
N ILE A 86 1.88 -0.83 6.12
CA ILE A 86 2.08 0.39 5.34
C ILE A 86 1.68 1.57 6.21
N GLU A 87 2.59 2.49 6.42
CA GLU A 87 2.36 3.66 7.25
C GLU A 87 2.77 4.93 6.52
N ASN A 88 2.05 6.01 6.78
CA ASN A 88 2.47 7.32 6.30
C ASN A 88 2.01 8.38 7.29
N ASN A 89 2.76 9.48 7.37
CA ASN A 89 2.30 10.64 8.10
C ASN A 89 1.04 11.15 7.40
N PHE A 90 0.05 11.56 8.17
CA PHE A 90 -1.26 11.88 7.63
C PHE A 90 -1.66 13.29 7.99
N THR A 91 -1.71 14.14 6.98
CA THR A 91 -2.20 15.51 7.08
C THR A 91 -3.30 15.62 6.03
N PRO A 92 -4.54 15.32 6.40
CA PRO A 92 -5.62 15.24 5.42
C PRO A 92 -5.89 16.57 4.76
N ARG A 93 -6.29 16.53 3.51
CA ARG A 93 -6.76 17.71 2.82
C ARG A 93 -8.09 18.11 3.45
N SER A 94 -8.35 19.40 3.46
CA SER A 94 -9.53 19.97 4.11
C SER A 94 -10.86 19.50 3.51
N GLU A 95 -10.83 19.03 2.27
CA GLU A 95 -12.01 18.45 1.65
C GLU A 95 -11.80 16.94 1.52
N GLY A 96 -12.36 16.22 2.48
CA GLY A 96 -12.16 14.78 2.52
C GLY A 96 -12.85 14.06 1.38
N ASN A 97 -12.06 13.40 0.55
CA ASN A 97 -12.57 12.43 -0.41
C ASN A 97 -12.54 11.05 0.22
N ALA A 98 -13.21 10.93 1.36
CA ALA A 98 -13.30 9.67 2.08
C ALA A 98 -13.87 8.56 1.19
N GLU A 99 -14.72 8.94 0.24
CA GLU A 99 -15.34 7.98 -0.67
C GLU A 99 -14.33 7.31 -1.59
N SER A 100 -13.38 8.08 -2.16
CA SER A 100 -12.41 7.47 -3.08
C SER A 100 -11.41 6.58 -2.35
N LEU A 101 -11.09 6.89 -1.08
CA LEU A 101 -10.28 6.02 -0.25
C LEU A 101 -11.01 4.69 0.00
N GLY A 102 -12.30 4.77 0.28
CA GLY A 102 -13.12 3.59 0.55
C GLY A 102 -13.21 2.63 -0.62
N VAL A 103 -13.28 3.14 -1.85
CA VAL A 103 -13.40 2.29 -3.05
C VAL A 103 -12.16 1.41 -3.22
N GLY A 104 -10.97 1.98 -3.11
CA GLY A 104 -9.74 1.22 -3.26
C GLY A 104 -9.58 0.15 -2.18
N LEU A 105 -9.87 0.51 -0.94
CA LEU A 105 -9.76 -0.41 0.18
C LEU A 105 -10.81 -1.53 0.11
N GLU A 106 -12.01 -1.21 -0.35
CA GLU A 106 -13.07 -2.21 -0.48
C GLU A 106 -12.70 -3.27 -1.51
N ARG A 107 -12.05 -2.88 -2.60
CA ARG A 107 -11.58 -3.83 -3.59
C ARG A 107 -10.55 -4.79 -2.98
N ILE A 108 -9.63 -4.26 -2.19
CA ILE A 108 -8.62 -5.08 -1.51
C ILE A 108 -9.29 -6.05 -0.54
N ARG A 109 -10.23 -5.58 0.25
CA ARG A 109 -10.99 -6.42 1.17
C ARG A 109 -11.74 -7.52 0.46
N SER A 110 -12.35 -7.20 -0.68
CA SER A 110 -13.12 -8.18 -1.45
C SER A 110 -12.23 -9.34 -1.92
N VAL A 111 -11.01 -9.03 -2.35
CA VAL A 111 -10.08 -10.06 -2.76
C VAL A 111 -9.68 -10.94 -1.58
N TYR A 112 -9.38 -10.34 -0.43
CA TYR A 112 -8.99 -11.11 0.75
C TYR A 112 -10.07 -12.10 1.19
N ARG A 113 -11.34 -11.75 1.05
CA ARG A 113 -12.44 -12.64 1.45
C ARG A 113 -12.42 -13.98 0.76
N PHE A 114 -11.84 -14.06 -0.45
CA PHE A 114 -11.72 -15.32 -1.17
C PHE A 114 -10.63 -16.24 -0.60
N TYR A 115 -9.65 -15.68 0.10
CA TYR A 115 -8.43 -16.41 0.42
C TYR A 115 -8.20 -16.62 1.91
N THR A 116 -8.80 -15.82 2.76
CA THR A 116 -8.53 -15.90 4.19
C THR A 116 -9.70 -15.31 4.99
N GLU A 117 -9.77 -15.71 6.25
CA GLU A 117 -10.70 -15.10 7.20
C GLU A 117 -10.08 -13.88 7.87
N GLU A 118 -8.77 -13.69 7.72
CA GLU A 118 -8.10 -12.52 8.24
C GLU A 118 -8.51 -11.27 7.47
N ASN A 119 -8.63 -10.17 8.16
CA ASN A 119 -9.03 -8.91 7.56
C ASN A 119 -7.88 -7.92 7.54
N ILE A 120 -7.94 -6.98 6.60
CA ILE A 120 -7.05 -5.83 6.66
C ILE A 120 -7.42 -4.99 7.87
N SER A 121 -6.45 -4.30 8.40
CA SER A 121 -6.62 -3.43 9.56
C SER A 121 -6.19 -2.02 9.19
N ILE A 122 -7.02 -1.04 9.51
CA ILE A 122 -6.75 0.35 9.18
C ILE A 122 -6.89 1.18 10.43
N ALA A 123 -5.90 2.02 10.70
CA ALA A 123 -5.93 2.94 11.83
C ALA A 123 -5.44 4.31 11.39
N SER A 124 -6.01 5.35 11.94
CA SER A 124 -5.60 6.72 11.68
C SER A 124 -5.63 7.45 13.01
N ASP A 125 -4.45 7.71 13.57
CA ASP A 125 -4.35 8.39 14.84
C ASP A 125 -3.04 9.18 14.91
N SER A 126 -3.04 10.24 15.70
CA SER A 126 -1.85 11.03 16.00
C SER A 126 -1.05 11.46 14.76
N GLY A 127 -1.75 11.76 13.67
CA GLY A 127 -1.10 12.20 12.44
C GLY A 127 -0.44 11.08 11.64
N THR A 128 -0.82 9.84 11.88
CA THR A 128 -0.31 8.68 11.14
C THR A 128 -1.48 7.86 10.61
N PHE A 129 -1.40 7.50 9.34
CA PHE A 129 -2.29 6.52 8.73
C PHE A 129 -1.54 5.20 8.64
N ARG A 130 -2.20 4.13 9.03
CA ARG A 130 -1.58 2.81 9.11
C ARG A 130 -2.53 1.76 8.54
N CYS A 131 -2.00 0.92 7.67
CA CYS A 131 -2.76 -0.19 7.08
C CYS A 131 -1.95 -1.48 7.21
N ARG A 132 -2.57 -2.52 7.74
CA ARG A 132 -1.94 -3.84 7.85
C ARG A 132 -2.62 -4.80 6.90
N LEU A 133 -1.83 -5.44 6.05
CA LEU A 133 -2.29 -6.43 5.08
C LEU A 133 -1.76 -7.81 5.47
N PRO A 134 -2.62 -8.81 5.67
CA PRO A 134 -2.15 -10.18 5.87
C PRO A 134 -1.41 -10.66 4.63
N LEU A 135 -0.29 -11.36 4.82
CA LEU A 135 0.42 -11.99 3.71
C LEU A 135 -0.11 -13.42 3.55
N LEU A 136 -0.35 -13.81 2.32
CA LEU A 136 -0.85 -15.13 1.98
C LEU A 136 0.31 -16.04 1.60
N PRO A 137 0.34 -17.29 2.08
CA PRO A 137 1.46 -18.18 1.78
C PRO A 137 1.66 -18.37 0.28
N PRO A 138 2.90 -18.64 -0.15
CA PRO A 138 3.16 -18.90 -1.56
C PRO A 138 2.47 -20.18 -2.02
N GLU A 139 2.21 -20.27 -3.31
CA GLU A 139 1.69 -21.48 -3.91
C GLU A 139 2.72 -22.59 -3.81
N LYS A 140 2.24 -23.77 -3.55
CA LYS A 140 3.09 -24.94 -3.54
C LYS A 140 3.35 -25.46 -4.96
#